data_8ba4c1d3067741eed48a28cb7ae40886
#
_entry.id   8ba4c1d3067741eed48a28cb7ae40886
#
_cell.length_a   1.000
_cell.length_b   1.000
_cell.length_c   1.000
_cell.angle_alpha   90.00
_cell.angle_beta   90.00
_cell.angle_gamma   90.00
#
_symmetry.space_group_name_H-M   'P 1'
#
loop_
_entity.id
_entity.type
_entity.pdbx_description
1 polymer ?
#
loop_
_entity_poly.entity_id
_entity_poly.type
_entity_poly.pdbx_seq_one_letter_code
_entity_poly.pdbx_strand_id
1 'polypeptide(L)'
;MSKKFRSNVMLLITAIIWGSAFVAQKAGTVLEPFTYNGLRMLIGGIALIPVILIFSAKNKDDEQKSMEDKQTEKKTVLIGGIACGLILALASSLQQFGLYFETDAGKAGFITILYIVFVPVLGLFIGKKVRPIIWLCVLIGAVGFYFLTMAGSDAGFGLTTGDLFVLICAIAFACHILVIDHFSPKCDGVKMSCVQFLVAGIVCLVLMAIFENPSVTAIIDCWLPILYCGVFSSGVGYTLQVVAQKYAEPTAASLILSLESVFAVIAGVLFAGESMTGFEIFGCVIIFAAVILAQLPTKEERLK
;
A
#
# COMPACT_ATOMS: atom_id res chain seq x y z
N MET A 1 12.00 6.73 21.96
CA MET A 1 11.42 7.03 20.64
C MET A 1 9.91 7.15 20.76
N SER A 2 9.30 8.26 20.31
CA SER A 2 7.84 8.43 20.38
C SER A 2 7.11 7.39 19.50
N LYS A 3 5.86 7.06 19.85
CA LYS A 3 5.03 6.12 19.05
C LYS A 3 4.83 6.65 17.63
N LYS A 4 4.64 7.97 17.46
CA LYS A 4 4.52 8.66 16.17
C LYS A 4 5.79 8.50 15.31
N PHE A 5 6.97 8.66 15.89
CA PHE A 5 8.23 8.48 15.16
C PHE A 5 8.41 7.02 14.66
N ARG A 6 8.13 6.04 15.53
CA ARG A 6 8.17 4.62 15.14
C ARG A 6 7.19 4.30 14.00
N SER A 7 5.99 4.87 14.06
CA SER A 7 4.98 4.75 13.02
C SER A 7 5.49 5.31 11.69
N ASN A 8 6.04 6.52 11.69
CA ASN A 8 6.58 7.14 10.47
C ASN A 8 7.74 6.32 9.87
N VAL A 9 8.61 5.76 10.71
CA VAL A 9 9.69 4.86 10.25
C VAL A 9 9.14 3.60 9.61
N MET A 10 8.09 2.98 10.21
CA MET A 10 7.44 1.81 9.63
C MET A 10 6.83 2.13 8.25
N LEU A 11 6.14 3.27 8.12
CA LEU A 11 5.55 3.71 6.85
C LEU A 11 6.63 4.00 5.80
N LEU A 12 7.76 4.59 6.19
CA LEU A 12 8.88 4.81 5.29
C LEU A 12 9.49 3.49 4.80
N ILE A 13 9.68 2.52 5.69
CA ILE A 13 10.15 1.17 5.31
C ILE A 13 9.14 0.53 4.35
N THR A 14 7.84 0.67 4.59
CA THR A 14 6.79 0.21 3.69
C THR A 14 6.93 0.84 2.30
N ALA A 15 7.14 2.16 2.22
CA ALA A 15 7.31 2.87 0.96
C ALA A 15 8.56 2.37 0.19
N ILE A 16 9.67 2.10 0.88
CA ILE A 16 10.89 1.51 0.26
C ILE A 16 10.58 0.13 -0.31
N ILE A 17 9.92 -0.73 0.47
CA ILE A 17 9.56 -2.09 0.05
C ILE A 17 8.63 -2.04 -1.17
N TRP A 18 7.60 -1.19 -1.15
CA TRP A 18 6.64 -1.10 -2.24
C TRP A 18 7.25 -0.47 -3.49
N GLY A 19 8.10 0.54 -3.35
CA GLY A 19 8.85 1.10 -4.47
C GLY A 19 9.66 0.04 -5.20
N SER A 20 10.44 -0.76 -4.47
CA SER A 20 11.20 -1.85 -5.08
C SER A 20 10.32 -2.99 -5.60
N ALA A 21 9.12 -3.20 -5.02
CA ALA A 21 8.17 -4.21 -5.47
C ALA A 21 7.56 -3.90 -6.85
N PHE A 22 7.53 -2.64 -7.32
CA PHE A 22 7.06 -2.31 -8.67
C PHE A 22 7.87 -3.01 -9.76
N VAL A 23 9.19 -3.13 -9.59
CA VAL A 23 10.06 -3.88 -10.52
C VAL A 23 9.64 -5.35 -10.56
N ALA A 24 9.38 -5.97 -9.41
CA ALA A 24 8.91 -7.35 -9.34
C ALA A 24 7.48 -7.52 -9.89
N GLN A 25 6.58 -6.56 -9.65
CA GLN A 25 5.23 -6.57 -10.20
C GLN A 25 5.24 -6.46 -11.74
N LYS A 26 6.13 -5.62 -12.30
CA LYS A 26 6.32 -5.51 -13.76
C LYS A 26 6.82 -6.84 -14.34
N ALA A 27 7.79 -7.49 -13.70
CA ALA A 27 8.20 -8.83 -14.08
C ALA A 27 7.08 -9.88 -13.94
N GLY A 28 6.14 -9.64 -13.02
CA GLY A 28 4.96 -10.48 -12.77
C GLY A 28 3.83 -10.34 -13.79
N THR A 29 3.87 -9.38 -14.74
CA THR A 29 2.82 -9.20 -15.76
C THR A 29 2.81 -10.31 -16.84
N VAL A 30 3.76 -11.22 -16.80
CA VAL A 30 3.71 -12.48 -17.57
C VAL A 30 2.52 -13.34 -17.14
N LEU A 31 2.08 -13.20 -15.89
CA LEU A 31 0.88 -13.83 -15.36
C LEU A 31 -0.31 -12.90 -15.44
N GLU A 32 -1.49 -13.50 -15.58
CA GLU A 32 -2.75 -12.78 -15.50
C GLU A 32 -2.97 -12.21 -14.08
N PRO A 33 -3.68 -11.08 -13.94
CA PRO A 33 -3.74 -10.30 -12.71
C PRO A 33 -4.23 -11.04 -11.48
N PHE A 34 -5.28 -11.86 -11.61
CA PHE A 34 -5.82 -12.61 -10.46
C PHE A 34 -4.87 -13.73 -10.03
N THR A 35 -4.25 -14.43 -10.99
CA THR A 35 -3.23 -15.45 -10.71
C THR A 35 -2.08 -14.87 -9.91
N TYR A 36 -1.48 -13.79 -10.40
CA TYR A 36 -0.36 -13.14 -9.72
C TYR A 36 -0.73 -12.65 -8.32
N ASN A 37 -1.84 -11.93 -8.20
CA ASN A 37 -2.29 -11.38 -6.92
C ASN A 37 -2.74 -12.47 -5.93
N GLY A 38 -3.44 -13.49 -6.40
CA GLY A 38 -3.87 -14.62 -5.56
C GLY A 38 -2.69 -15.31 -4.90
N LEU A 39 -1.67 -15.65 -5.68
CA LEU A 39 -0.48 -16.34 -5.19
C LEU A 39 0.32 -15.47 -4.21
N ARG A 40 0.66 -14.22 -4.56
CA ARG A 40 1.44 -13.37 -3.67
C ARG A 40 0.73 -13.02 -2.37
N MET A 41 -0.60 -12.84 -2.39
CA MET A 41 -1.38 -12.55 -1.19
C MET A 41 -1.45 -13.76 -0.26
N LEU A 42 -1.69 -14.97 -0.79
CA LEU A 42 -1.66 -16.18 0.04
C LEU A 42 -0.30 -16.42 0.67
N ILE A 43 0.79 -16.23 -0.08
CA ILE A 43 2.15 -16.34 0.46
C ILE A 43 2.34 -15.35 1.61
N GLY A 44 1.89 -14.09 1.44
CA GLY A 44 1.94 -13.08 2.49
C GLY A 44 1.16 -13.49 3.76
N GLY A 45 -0.05 -14.01 3.59
CA GLY A 45 -0.87 -14.51 4.70
C GLY A 45 -0.23 -15.70 5.42
N ILE A 46 0.25 -16.69 4.67
CA ILE A 46 0.92 -17.87 5.22
C ILE A 46 2.22 -17.50 5.94
N ALA A 47 3.01 -16.58 5.38
CA ALA A 47 4.24 -16.10 6.01
C ALA A 47 4.02 -15.41 7.36
N LEU A 48 2.84 -14.86 7.62
CA LEU A 48 2.49 -14.24 8.90
C LEU A 48 2.08 -15.25 9.97
N ILE A 49 1.66 -16.47 9.62
CA ILE A 49 1.22 -17.48 10.59
C ILE A 49 2.32 -17.79 11.62
N PRO A 50 3.56 -18.16 11.24
CA PRO A 50 4.62 -18.42 12.21
C PRO A 50 4.96 -17.17 13.05
N VAL A 51 4.89 -15.97 12.47
CA VAL A 51 5.10 -14.71 13.20
C VAL A 51 4.05 -14.57 14.30
N ILE A 52 2.76 -14.78 13.98
CA ILE A 52 1.66 -14.71 14.95
C ILE A 52 1.86 -15.74 16.06
N LEU A 53 2.22 -16.98 15.73
CA LEU A 53 2.42 -18.05 16.72
C LEU A 53 3.55 -17.72 17.69
N ILE A 54 4.70 -17.23 17.18
CA ILE A 54 5.85 -16.86 18.00
C ILE A 54 5.52 -15.67 18.93
N PHE A 55 4.87 -14.64 18.40
CA PHE A 55 4.54 -13.46 19.21
C PHE A 55 3.37 -13.69 20.17
N SER A 56 2.37 -14.49 19.80
CA SER A 56 1.29 -14.87 20.71
C SER A 56 1.79 -15.68 21.91
N ALA A 57 2.77 -16.56 21.71
CA ALA A 57 3.37 -17.33 22.80
C ALA A 57 4.17 -16.48 23.80
N LYS A 58 4.62 -15.28 23.40
CA LYS A 58 5.41 -14.36 24.24
C LYS A 58 4.58 -13.25 24.90
N ASN A 59 3.34 -13.07 24.48
CA ASN A 59 2.53 -11.91 24.91
C ASN A 59 1.74 -12.21 26.18
N LYS A 60 2.36 -11.94 27.34
CA LYS A 60 1.72 -12.07 28.68
C LYS A 60 0.53 -11.14 28.89
N ASP A 61 0.43 -10.03 28.12
CA ASP A 61 -0.70 -9.10 28.21
C ASP A 61 -2.01 -9.74 27.74
N ASP A 62 -1.94 -10.73 26.86
CA ASP A 62 -3.11 -11.51 26.40
C ASP A 62 -3.68 -12.41 27.50
N GLU A 63 -2.87 -12.84 28.47
CA GLU A 63 -3.34 -13.65 29.61
C GLU A 63 -4.21 -12.84 30.60
N GLN A 64 -3.97 -11.53 30.69
CA GLN A 64 -4.67 -10.64 31.62
C GLN A 64 -6.00 -10.09 31.08
N LYS A 65 -6.28 -10.24 29.77
CA LYS A 65 -7.54 -9.79 29.16
C LYS A 65 -8.71 -10.69 29.58
N SER A 66 -9.88 -10.08 29.82
CA SER A 66 -11.12 -10.84 30.06
C SER A 66 -11.49 -11.69 28.83
N MET A 67 -12.30 -12.71 29.04
CA MET A 67 -12.80 -13.56 27.92
C MET A 67 -13.64 -12.74 26.93
N GLU A 68 -14.39 -11.75 27.43
CA GLU A 68 -15.22 -10.85 26.63
C GLU A 68 -14.36 -9.93 25.77
N ASP A 69 -13.27 -9.37 26.31
CA ASP A 69 -12.31 -8.54 25.57
C ASP A 69 -11.63 -9.35 24.46
N LYS A 70 -11.21 -10.58 24.75
CA LYS A 70 -10.61 -11.49 23.76
C LYS A 70 -11.58 -11.81 22.61
N GLN A 71 -12.86 -12.04 22.93
CA GLN A 71 -13.86 -12.34 21.93
C GLN A 71 -14.17 -11.11 21.05
N THR A 72 -14.25 -9.92 21.65
CA THR A 72 -14.44 -8.65 20.95
C THR A 72 -13.26 -8.35 20.03
N GLU A 73 -12.03 -8.54 20.51
CA GLU A 73 -10.83 -8.36 19.69
C GLU A 73 -10.79 -9.33 18.51
N LYS A 74 -11.07 -10.63 18.73
CA LYS A 74 -11.15 -11.64 17.65
C LYS A 74 -12.18 -11.25 16.59
N LYS A 75 -13.37 -10.80 17.01
CA LYS A 75 -14.42 -10.33 16.10
C LYS A 75 -13.94 -9.11 15.30
N THR A 76 -13.26 -8.17 15.93
CA THR A 76 -12.71 -6.98 15.28
C THR A 76 -11.61 -7.34 14.29
N VAL A 77 -10.69 -8.25 14.63
CA VAL A 77 -9.67 -8.79 13.73
C VAL A 77 -10.32 -9.42 12.49
N LEU A 78 -11.35 -10.23 12.69
CA LEU A 78 -12.02 -10.92 11.58
C LEU A 78 -12.76 -9.94 10.66
N ILE A 79 -13.58 -9.06 11.22
CA ILE A 79 -14.36 -8.09 10.43
C ILE A 79 -13.41 -7.10 9.72
N GLY A 80 -12.42 -6.55 10.44
CA GLY A 80 -11.44 -5.64 9.87
C GLY A 80 -10.58 -6.31 8.80
N GLY A 81 -10.14 -7.55 9.05
CA GLY A 81 -9.36 -8.32 8.08
C GLY A 81 -10.16 -8.67 6.82
N ILE A 82 -11.44 -9.05 6.95
CA ILE A 82 -12.32 -9.31 5.80
C ILE A 82 -12.54 -8.01 5.01
N ALA A 83 -12.90 -6.91 5.68
CA ALA A 83 -13.14 -5.64 5.01
C ALA A 83 -11.88 -5.14 4.27
N CYS A 84 -10.72 -5.13 4.95
CA CYS A 84 -9.44 -4.79 4.33
C CYS A 84 -9.10 -5.73 3.18
N GLY A 85 -9.31 -7.05 3.35
CA GLY A 85 -8.99 -8.06 2.35
C GLY A 85 -9.80 -7.93 1.07
N LEU A 86 -11.11 -7.67 1.17
CA LEU A 86 -11.96 -7.44 0.00
C LEU A 86 -11.56 -6.18 -0.77
N ILE A 87 -11.30 -5.08 -0.05
CA ILE A 87 -10.84 -3.84 -0.69
C ILE A 87 -9.44 -4.01 -1.29
N LEU A 88 -8.56 -4.73 -0.60
CA LEU A 88 -7.21 -5.00 -1.10
C LEU A 88 -7.24 -5.89 -2.34
N ALA A 89 -8.10 -6.92 -2.39
CA ALA A 89 -8.29 -7.74 -3.57
C ALA A 89 -8.72 -6.88 -4.77
N LEU A 90 -9.69 -5.98 -4.56
CA LEU A 90 -10.15 -5.05 -5.59
C LEU A 90 -9.01 -4.10 -6.03
N ALA A 91 -8.39 -3.40 -5.09
CA ALA A 91 -7.37 -2.39 -5.38
C ALA A 91 -6.16 -2.99 -6.10
N SER A 92 -5.62 -4.09 -5.58
CA SER A 92 -4.45 -4.75 -6.17
C SER A 92 -4.74 -5.37 -7.53
N SER A 93 -5.95 -5.91 -7.74
CA SER A 93 -6.33 -6.45 -9.04
C SER A 93 -6.50 -5.35 -10.08
N LEU A 94 -7.16 -4.24 -9.73
CA LEU A 94 -7.26 -3.07 -10.61
C LEU A 94 -5.89 -2.50 -10.99
N GLN A 95 -4.95 -2.42 -10.03
CA GLN A 95 -3.58 -1.99 -10.31
C GLN A 95 -2.89 -2.94 -11.29
N GLN A 96 -3.00 -4.25 -11.05
CA GLN A 96 -2.36 -5.26 -11.90
C GLN A 96 -3.00 -5.31 -13.29
N PHE A 97 -4.32 -5.11 -13.40
CA PHE A 97 -4.98 -4.94 -14.71
C PHE A 97 -4.46 -3.71 -15.46
N GLY A 98 -4.22 -2.60 -14.75
CA GLY A 98 -3.61 -1.42 -15.35
C GLY A 98 -2.26 -1.72 -15.98
N LEU A 99 -1.38 -2.40 -15.24
CA LEU A 99 -0.06 -2.82 -15.73
C LEU A 99 -0.16 -3.87 -16.86
N TYR A 100 -1.12 -4.78 -16.78
CA TYR A 100 -1.37 -5.82 -17.77
C TYR A 100 -1.90 -5.23 -19.09
N PHE A 101 -2.73 -4.18 -19.04
CA PHE A 101 -3.20 -3.40 -20.18
C PHE A 101 -2.23 -2.29 -20.59
N GLU A 102 -0.95 -2.54 -20.45
CA GLU A 102 0.17 -1.74 -20.99
C GLU A 102 0.30 -0.32 -20.43
N THR A 103 -0.33 0.01 -19.30
CA THR A 103 0.04 1.25 -18.59
C THR A 103 1.50 1.15 -18.14
N ASP A 104 2.31 2.15 -18.49
CA ASP A 104 3.69 2.21 -18.03
C ASP A 104 3.77 2.20 -16.50
N ALA A 105 4.76 1.52 -15.94
CA ALA A 105 4.91 1.37 -14.51
C ALA A 105 5.03 2.72 -13.79
N GLY A 106 5.76 3.69 -14.36
CA GLY A 106 5.85 5.06 -13.84
C GLY A 106 4.50 5.78 -13.84
N LYS A 107 3.74 5.67 -14.94
CA LYS A 107 2.40 6.26 -15.07
C LYS A 107 1.41 5.60 -14.12
N ALA A 108 1.44 4.28 -13.99
CA ALA A 108 0.63 3.54 -13.03
C ALA A 108 0.96 3.95 -11.59
N GLY A 109 2.23 4.07 -11.25
CA GLY A 109 2.68 4.62 -9.97
C GLY A 109 2.11 6.01 -9.71
N PHE A 110 2.21 6.94 -10.68
CA PHE A 110 1.66 8.29 -10.56
C PHE A 110 0.15 8.30 -10.31
N ILE A 111 -0.61 7.53 -11.10
CA ILE A 111 -2.07 7.51 -10.97
C ILE A 111 -2.47 6.84 -9.64
N THR A 112 -1.80 5.76 -9.23
CA THR A 112 -2.07 5.10 -7.94
C THR A 112 -1.91 6.06 -6.76
N ILE A 113 -0.88 6.88 -6.77
CA ILE A 113 -0.57 7.80 -5.66
C ILE A 113 -1.60 8.92 -5.52
N LEU A 114 -2.50 9.12 -6.48
CA LEU A 114 -3.63 10.01 -6.29
C LEU A 114 -4.49 9.66 -5.06
N TYR A 115 -4.27 8.50 -4.42
CA TYR A 115 -4.84 8.21 -3.11
C TYR A 115 -4.49 9.27 -2.05
N ILE A 116 -3.37 10.02 -2.19
CA ILE A 116 -3.05 11.16 -1.30
C ILE A 116 -4.11 12.26 -1.34
N VAL A 117 -4.81 12.41 -2.47
CA VAL A 117 -5.92 13.34 -2.65
C VAL A 117 -7.22 12.69 -2.15
N PHE A 118 -7.44 11.42 -2.52
CA PHE A 118 -8.67 10.72 -2.19
C PHE A 118 -8.81 10.42 -0.69
N VAL A 119 -7.73 10.12 0.03
CA VAL A 119 -7.78 9.85 1.49
C VAL A 119 -8.35 11.03 2.28
N PRO A 120 -7.83 12.27 2.18
CA PRO A 120 -8.44 13.39 2.89
C PRO A 120 -9.84 13.73 2.40
N VAL A 121 -10.12 13.64 1.09
CA VAL A 121 -11.45 13.90 0.53
C VAL A 121 -12.46 12.90 1.09
N LEU A 122 -12.21 11.60 0.97
CA LEU A 122 -13.09 10.57 1.53
C LEU A 122 -13.16 10.64 3.05
N GLY A 123 -12.06 11.02 3.70
CA GLY A 123 -12.00 11.25 5.15
C GLY A 123 -13.00 12.30 5.64
N LEU A 124 -13.21 13.39 4.88
CA LEU A 124 -14.20 14.41 5.21
C LEU A 124 -15.64 13.83 5.24
N PHE A 125 -15.99 12.95 4.29
CA PHE A 125 -17.32 12.32 4.24
C PHE A 125 -17.59 11.41 5.44
N ILE A 126 -16.55 10.88 6.08
CA ILE A 126 -16.68 10.08 7.31
C ILE A 126 -16.37 10.89 8.59
N GLY A 127 -16.41 12.22 8.50
CA GLY A 127 -16.28 13.13 9.64
C GLY A 127 -14.85 13.33 10.16
N LYS A 128 -13.82 12.93 9.42
CA LYS A 128 -12.43 13.19 9.82
C LYS A 128 -12.06 14.64 9.55
N LYS A 129 -11.35 15.24 10.50
CA LYS A 129 -10.82 16.61 10.36
C LYS A 129 -9.44 16.54 9.72
N VAL A 130 -9.24 17.27 8.63
CA VAL A 130 -7.95 17.38 7.92
C VAL A 130 -7.35 18.76 8.20
N ARG A 131 -6.09 18.81 8.66
CA ARG A 131 -5.39 20.07 8.90
C ARG A 131 -5.24 20.86 7.60
N PRO A 132 -5.47 22.19 7.55
CA PRO A 132 -5.35 22.97 6.31
C PRO A 132 -4.00 22.81 5.59
N ILE A 133 -2.90 22.73 6.35
CA ILE A 133 -1.56 22.52 5.80
C ILE A 133 -1.44 21.23 4.97
N ILE A 134 -2.22 20.21 5.29
CA ILE A 134 -2.21 18.93 4.55
C ILE A 134 -2.69 19.12 3.12
N TRP A 135 -3.68 20.00 2.88
CA TRP A 135 -4.14 20.29 1.53
C TRP A 135 -3.05 20.93 0.67
N LEU A 136 -2.25 21.82 1.28
CA LEU A 136 -1.08 22.39 0.61
C LEU A 136 -0.04 21.29 0.31
N CYS A 137 0.24 20.39 1.27
CA CYS A 137 1.16 19.28 1.08
C CYS A 137 0.68 18.32 -0.03
N VAL A 138 -0.63 18.03 -0.08
CA VAL A 138 -1.25 17.22 -1.14
C VAL A 138 -1.05 17.88 -2.51
N LEU A 139 -1.28 19.19 -2.62
CA LEU A 139 -1.06 19.93 -3.86
C LEU A 139 0.41 19.91 -4.29
N ILE A 140 1.33 20.19 -3.36
CA ILE A 140 2.78 20.13 -3.62
C ILE A 140 3.18 18.70 -4.03
N GLY A 141 2.68 17.68 -3.33
CA GLY A 141 2.92 16.28 -3.67
C GLY A 141 2.44 15.94 -5.09
N ALA A 142 1.22 16.34 -5.45
CA ALA A 142 0.67 16.11 -6.79
C ALA A 142 1.51 16.78 -7.89
N VAL A 143 2.01 18.00 -7.65
CA VAL A 143 2.94 18.69 -8.57
C VAL A 143 4.26 17.92 -8.68
N GLY A 144 4.81 17.44 -7.57
CA GLY A 144 6.03 16.63 -7.56
C GLY A 144 5.87 15.32 -8.33
N PHE A 145 4.72 14.65 -8.19
CA PHE A 145 4.40 13.46 -8.97
C PHE A 145 4.28 13.72 -10.45
N TYR A 146 3.69 14.85 -10.84
CA TYR A 146 3.65 15.25 -12.25
C TYR A 146 5.07 15.35 -12.84
N PHE A 147 5.98 16.03 -12.14
CA PHE A 147 7.37 16.13 -12.60
C PHE A 147 8.08 14.78 -12.61
N LEU A 148 7.81 13.91 -11.62
CA LEU A 148 8.43 12.60 -11.53
C LEU A 148 8.04 11.66 -12.68
N THR A 149 6.81 11.76 -13.19
CA THR A 149 6.26 10.73 -14.07
C THR A 149 5.81 11.19 -15.45
N MET A 150 5.50 12.47 -15.61
CA MET A 150 4.92 13.00 -16.84
C MET A 150 5.78 14.07 -17.54
N ALA A 151 6.55 14.83 -16.78
CA ALA A 151 7.36 15.89 -17.36
C ALA A 151 8.51 15.28 -18.16
N GLY A 152 8.56 15.60 -19.46
CA GLY A 152 9.59 15.09 -20.37
C GLY A 152 9.27 13.75 -21.03
N SER A 153 8.09 13.15 -20.77
CA SER A 153 7.62 12.00 -21.53
C SER A 153 6.90 12.45 -22.80
N ASP A 154 7.20 11.82 -23.94
CA ASP A 154 6.47 12.02 -25.21
C ASP A 154 5.05 11.40 -25.19
N ALA A 155 4.68 10.75 -24.09
CA ALA A 155 3.38 10.16 -23.88
C ALA A 155 2.33 11.27 -23.71
N GLY A 156 1.55 11.52 -24.75
CA GLY A 156 0.45 12.48 -24.72
C GLY A 156 -0.55 12.21 -23.59
N PHE A 157 -1.32 13.22 -23.19
CA PHE A 157 -2.36 13.18 -22.14
C PHE A 157 -3.57 12.27 -22.48
N GLY A 158 -3.39 11.22 -23.29
CA GLY A 158 -4.44 10.23 -23.56
C GLY A 158 -4.63 9.27 -22.39
N LEU A 159 -5.83 9.23 -21.78
CA LEU A 159 -6.20 8.19 -20.82
C LEU A 159 -6.44 6.88 -21.57
N THR A 160 -5.66 5.85 -21.23
CA THR A 160 -5.87 4.49 -21.72
C THR A 160 -6.85 3.72 -20.84
N THR A 161 -7.31 2.56 -21.29
CA THR A 161 -8.12 1.66 -20.47
C THR A 161 -7.36 1.25 -19.20
N GLY A 162 -6.06 0.98 -19.32
CA GLY A 162 -5.21 0.66 -18.17
C GLY A 162 -5.15 1.80 -17.15
N ASP A 163 -5.05 3.05 -17.60
CA ASP A 163 -5.03 4.23 -16.71
C ASP A 163 -6.33 4.37 -15.91
N LEU A 164 -7.49 4.05 -16.52
CA LEU A 164 -8.77 4.06 -15.81
C LEU A 164 -8.81 3.00 -14.70
N PHE A 165 -8.29 1.80 -14.95
CA PHE A 165 -8.15 0.77 -13.91
C PHE A 165 -7.29 1.27 -12.76
N VAL A 166 -6.15 1.91 -13.04
CA VAL A 166 -5.27 2.44 -12.00
C VAL A 166 -5.90 3.63 -11.25
N LEU A 167 -6.70 4.45 -11.91
CA LEU A 167 -7.43 5.54 -11.24
C LEU A 167 -8.46 5.01 -10.24
N ILE A 168 -9.24 4.00 -10.63
CA ILE A 168 -10.19 3.34 -9.72
C ILE A 168 -9.44 2.62 -8.59
N CYS A 169 -8.30 2.03 -8.89
CA CYS A 169 -7.39 1.45 -7.90
C CYS A 169 -6.97 2.50 -6.85
N ALA A 170 -6.61 3.73 -7.24
CA ALA A 170 -6.24 4.78 -6.30
C ALA A 170 -7.37 5.12 -5.31
N ILE A 171 -8.62 5.14 -5.78
CA ILE A 171 -9.79 5.31 -4.90
C ILE A 171 -9.94 4.11 -3.96
N ALA A 172 -9.78 2.89 -4.46
CA ALA A 172 -9.86 1.68 -3.66
C ALA A 172 -8.76 1.63 -2.59
N PHE A 173 -7.50 2.03 -2.90
CA PHE A 173 -6.44 2.14 -1.91
C PHE A 173 -6.71 3.24 -0.87
N ALA A 174 -7.31 4.37 -1.27
CA ALA A 174 -7.74 5.37 -0.31
C ALA A 174 -8.79 4.82 0.68
N CYS A 175 -9.77 4.05 0.20
CA CYS A 175 -10.72 3.35 1.05
C CYS A 175 -10.01 2.34 1.97
N HIS A 176 -9.04 1.57 1.46
CA HIS A 176 -8.26 0.61 2.23
C HIS A 176 -7.52 1.29 3.39
N ILE A 177 -6.84 2.41 3.14
CA ILE A 177 -6.15 3.22 4.15
C ILE A 177 -7.12 3.68 5.26
N LEU A 178 -8.31 4.15 4.88
CA LEU A 178 -9.33 4.61 5.84
C LEU A 178 -9.94 3.46 6.66
N VAL A 179 -10.11 2.28 6.06
CA VAL A 179 -10.60 1.08 6.76
C VAL A 179 -9.54 0.56 7.73
N ILE A 180 -8.27 0.53 7.35
CA ILE A 180 -7.17 0.23 8.28
C ILE A 180 -7.18 1.19 9.47
N ASP A 181 -7.29 2.49 9.22
CA ASP A 181 -7.32 3.51 10.28
C ASP A 181 -8.49 3.29 11.25
N HIS A 182 -9.64 2.80 10.77
CA HIS A 182 -10.78 2.51 11.61
C HIS A 182 -10.57 1.28 12.52
N PHE A 183 -9.96 0.21 12.00
CA PHE A 183 -9.86 -1.07 12.71
C PHE A 183 -8.54 -1.26 13.45
N SER A 184 -7.41 -0.79 12.92
CA SER A 184 -6.08 -1.04 13.48
C SER A 184 -5.88 -0.58 14.94
N PRO A 185 -6.53 0.52 15.44
CA PRO A 185 -6.43 0.89 16.84
C PRO A 185 -7.12 -0.08 17.79
N LYS A 186 -8.06 -0.88 17.30
CA LYS A 186 -9.01 -1.69 18.09
C LYS A 186 -8.61 -3.16 18.19
N CYS A 187 -7.55 -3.59 17.46
CA CYS A 187 -7.17 -4.99 17.42
C CYS A 187 -5.67 -5.18 17.17
N ASP A 188 -5.25 -6.46 17.16
CA ASP A 188 -3.90 -6.84 16.75
C ASP A 188 -3.74 -6.68 15.23
N GLY A 189 -2.88 -5.73 14.83
CA GLY A 189 -2.65 -5.40 13.42
C GLY A 189 -1.99 -6.54 12.64
N VAL A 190 -1.17 -7.39 13.25
CA VAL A 190 -0.52 -8.53 12.57
C VAL A 190 -1.55 -9.61 12.26
N LYS A 191 -2.42 -9.93 13.23
CA LYS A 191 -3.52 -10.88 13.03
C LYS A 191 -4.51 -10.37 11.97
N MET A 192 -4.85 -9.07 12.00
CA MET A 192 -5.71 -8.44 11.00
C MET A 192 -5.08 -8.50 9.61
N SER A 193 -3.77 -8.25 9.49
CA SER A 193 -3.04 -8.37 8.21
C SER A 193 -3.05 -9.80 7.68
N CYS A 194 -2.88 -10.81 8.52
CA CYS A 194 -2.97 -12.20 8.09
C CYS A 194 -4.35 -12.51 7.50
N VAL A 195 -5.43 -12.13 8.19
CA VAL A 195 -6.80 -12.34 7.69
C VAL A 195 -7.03 -11.61 6.37
N GLN A 196 -6.59 -10.35 6.24
CA GLN A 196 -6.78 -9.59 4.98
C GLN A 196 -6.09 -10.27 3.80
N PHE A 197 -4.88 -10.82 3.98
CA PHE A 197 -4.17 -11.48 2.89
C PHE A 197 -4.79 -12.82 2.51
N LEU A 198 -5.22 -13.60 3.49
CA LEU A 198 -5.94 -14.85 3.21
C LEU A 198 -7.24 -14.58 2.46
N VAL A 199 -8.01 -13.58 2.88
CA VAL A 199 -9.24 -13.18 2.18
C VAL A 199 -8.93 -12.67 0.78
N ALA A 200 -7.99 -11.73 0.62
CA ALA A 200 -7.62 -11.20 -0.68
C ALA A 200 -7.09 -12.29 -1.62
N GLY A 201 -6.25 -13.18 -1.11
CA GLY A 201 -5.71 -14.29 -1.87
C GLY A 201 -6.78 -15.26 -2.33
N ILE A 202 -7.70 -15.67 -1.43
CA ILE A 202 -8.81 -16.56 -1.76
C ILE A 202 -9.72 -15.92 -2.82
N VAL A 203 -10.11 -14.63 -2.64
CA VAL A 203 -10.94 -13.92 -3.62
C VAL A 203 -10.28 -13.88 -4.98
N CYS A 204 -8.99 -13.52 -5.06
CA CYS A 204 -8.26 -13.52 -6.33
C CYS A 204 -8.16 -14.91 -6.95
N LEU A 205 -7.91 -15.97 -6.17
CA LEU A 205 -7.86 -17.34 -6.72
C LEU A 205 -9.22 -17.84 -7.19
N VAL A 206 -10.32 -17.46 -6.55
CA VAL A 206 -11.67 -17.76 -7.04
C VAL A 206 -11.92 -17.06 -8.37
N LEU A 207 -11.54 -15.77 -8.47
CA LEU A 207 -11.67 -15.02 -9.73
C LEU A 207 -10.74 -15.58 -10.81
N MET A 208 -9.53 -15.98 -10.47
CA MET A 208 -8.62 -16.70 -11.36
C MET A 208 -9.29 -17.95 -11.94
N ALA A 209 -9.86 -18.80 -11.09
CA ALA A 209 -10.50 -20.04 -11.53
C ALA A 209 -11.72 -19.81 -12.45
N ILE A 210 -12.34 -18.62 -12.41
CA ILE A 210 -13.49 -18.27 -13.25
C ILE A 210 -13.06 -17.61 -14.56
N PHE A 211 -12.03 -16.77 -14.53
CA PHE A 211 -11.72 -15.84 -15.63
C PHE A 211 -10.37 -16.09 -16.31
N GLU A 212 -9.46 -16.83 -15.68
CA GLU A 212 -8.08 -17.01 -16.15
C GLU A 212 -7.76 -18.49 -16.35
N ASN A 213 -6.75 -18.77 -17.19
CA ASN A 213 -6.23 -20.12 -17.42
C ASN A 213 -4.71 -20.12 -17.18
N PRO A 214 -4.25 -20.09 -15.93
CA PRO A 214 -2.84 -19.93 -15.61
C PRO A 214 -2.00 -21.12 -16.08
N SER A 215 -0.90 -20.83 -16.76
CA SER A 215 0.11 -21.83 -17.08
C SER A 215 0.97 -22.13 -15.85
N VAL A 216 1.04 -23.41 -15.46
CA VAL A 216 1.91 -23.85 -14.36
C VAL A 216 3.37 -23.50 -14.63
N THR A 217 3.84 -23.63 -15.88
CA THR A 217 5.18 -23.25 -16.28
C THR A 217 5.42 -21.76 -16.06
N ALA A 218 4.50 -20.89 -16.49
CA ALA A 218 4.60 -19.45 -16.27
C ALA A 218 4.62 -19.06 -14.77
N ILE A 219 3.85 -19.78 -13.93
CA ILE A 219 3.88 -19.60 -12.46
C ILE A 219 5.26 -19.97 -11.91
N ILE A 220 5.83 -21.09 -12.35
CA ILE A 220 7.16 -21.54 -11.91
C ILE A 220 8.22 -20.53 -12.36
N ASP A 221 8.19 -20.06 -13.59
CA ASP A 221 9.15 -19.09 -14.12
C ASP A 221 9.06 -17.74 -13.40
N CYS A 222 7.86 -17.40 -12.89
CA CYS A 222 7.59 -16.17 -12.15
C CYS A 222 7.74 -16.30 -10.62
N TRP A 223 8.33 -17.42 -10.12
CA TRP A 223 8.40 -17.73 -8.69
C TRP A 223 9.04 -16.63 -7.84
N LEU A 224 10.13 -16.02 -8.33
CA LEU A 224 10.88 -15.00 -7.59
C LEU A 224 10.11 -13.70 -7.41
N PRO A 225 9.52 -13.08 -8.45
CA PRO A 225 8.58 -11.97 -8.31
C PRO A 225 7.42 -12.26 -7.37
N ILE A 226 6.80 -13.45 -7.48
CA ILE A 226 5.69 -13.85 -6.60
C ILE A 226 6.14 -13.94 -5.15
N LEU A 227 7.26 -14.60 -4.88
CA LEU A 227 7.80 -14.77 -3.53
C LEU A 227 8.21 -13.43 -2.91
N TYR A 228 8.92 -12.59 -3.68
CA TYR A 228 9.31 -11.27 -3.23
C TYR A 228 8.10 -10.41 -2.87
N CYS A 229 7.13 -10.30 -3.76
CA CYS A 229 5.92 -9.53 -3.49
C CYS A 229 5.04 -10.17 -2.41
N GLY A 230 5.02 -11.50 -2.30
CA GLY A 230 4.28 -12.21 -1.26
C GLY A 230 4.87 -11.96 0.14
N VAL A 231 6.15 -12.19 0.32
CA VAL A 231 6.80 -12.07 1.63
C VAL A 231 7.04 -10.62 2.01
N PHE A 232 7.73 -9.86 1.14
CA PHE A 232 8.15 -8.51 1.50
C PHE A 232 7.06 -7.47 1.26
N SER A 233 6.45 -7.40 0.09
CA SER A 233 5.43 -6.39 -0.20
C SER A 233 4.14 -6.66 0.57
N SER A 234 3.59 -7.87 0.47
CA SER A 234 2.38 -8.25 1.22
C SER A 234 2.72 -8.51 2.69
N GLY A 235 3.48 -9.55 3.01
CA GLY A 235 3.73 -9.98 4.38
C GLY A 235 4.30 -8.87 5.27
N VAL A 236 5.39 -8.22 4.86
CA VAL A 236 6.05 -7.18 5.67
C VAL A 236 5.43 -5.81 5.42
N GLY A 237 5.38 -5.33 4.18
CA GLY A 237 5.02 -3.94 3.85
C GLY A 237 3.62 -3.56 4.36
N TYR A 238 2.57 -4.26 3.94
CA TYR A 238 1.21 -3.97 4.41
C TYR A 238 1.04 -4.21 5.92
N THR A 239 1.72 -5.20 6.50
CA THR A 239 1.66 -5.40 7.96
C THR A 239 2.27 -4.23 8.72
N LEU A 240 3.42 -3.71 8.25
CA LEU A 240 3.99 -2.48 8.81
C LEU A 240 3.05 -1.29 8.67
N GLN A 241 2.36 -1.16 7.52
CA GLN A 241 1.33 -0.14 7.32
C GLN A 241 0.22 -0.26 8.36
N VAL A 242 -0.38 -1.45 8.51
CA VAL A 242 -1.49 -1.68 9.45
C VAL A 242 -1.07 -1.36 10.88
N VAL A 243 0.11 -1.81 11.30
CA VAL A 243 0.65 -1.55 12.65
C VAL A 243 0.96 -0.07 12.83
N ALA A 244 1.50 0.60 11.83
CA ALA A 244 1.85 2.01 11.88
C ALA A 244 0.61 2.91 11.92
N GLN A 245 -0.40 2.62 11.14
CA GLN A 245 -1.63 3.43 11.08
C GLN A 245 -2.43 3.41 12.40
N LYS A 246 -2.12 2.50 13.32
CA LYS A 246 -2.63 2.59 14.72
C LYS A 246 -2.26 3.91 15.41
N TYR A 247 -1.18 4.56 15.00
CA TYR A 247 -0.61 5.76 15.64
C TYR A 247 -0.38 6.93 14.67
N ALA A 248 -0.77 6.79 13.41
CA ALA A 248 -0.63 7.80 12.37
C ALA A 248 -2.01 8.15 11.79
N GLU A 249 -2.25 9.43 11.55
CA GLU A 249 -3.43 9.86 10.82
C GLU A 249 -3.39 9.36 9.37
N PRO A 250 -4.53 8.95 8.78
CA PRO A 250 -4.57 8.34 7.45
C PRO A 250 -3.99 9.23 6.35
N THR A 251 -4.23 10.53 6.40
CA THR A 251 -3.69 11.48 5.41
C THR A 251 -2.18 11.64 5.54
N ALA A 252 -1.65 11.69 6.78
CA ALA A 252 -0.21 11.73 7.01
C ALA A 252 0.46 10.40 6.60
N ALA A 253 -0.22 9.28 6.84
CA ALA A 253 0.25 7.97 6.41
C ALA A 253 0.31 7.87 4.88
N SER A 254 -0.74 8.30 4.17
CA SER A 254 -0.78 8.29 2.71
C SER A 254 0.34 9.13 2.08
N LEU A 255 0.66 10.30 2.67
CA LEU A 255 1.78 11.12 2.21
C LEU A 255 3.14 10.45 2.39
N ILE A 256 3.38 9.72 3.51
CA ILE A 256 4.65 8.99 3.67
C ILE A 256 4.70 7.80 2.71
N LEU A 257 3.60 7.06 2.58
CA LEU A 257 3.52 5.92 1.67
C LEU A 257 3.75 6.33 0.22
N SER A 258 3.34 7.54 -0.18
CA SER A 258 3.54 8.04 -1.53
C SER A 258 5.01 8.17 -1.95
N LEU A 259 5.95 8.12 -1.00
CA LEU A 259 7.38 7.99 -1.31
C LEU A 259 7.72 6.68 -2.04
N GLU A 260 6.78 5.74 -2.11
CA GLU A 260 6.96 4.50 -2.89
C GLU A 260 7.31 4.78 -4.36
N SER A 261 6.76 5.85 -4.96
CA SER A 261 7.10 6.23 -6.35
C SER A 261 8.53 6.73 -6.48
N VAL A 262 9.02 7.49 -5.49
CA VAL A 262 10.41 7.92 -5.45
C VAL A 262 11.34 6.71 -5.35
N PHE A 263 11.00 5.78 -4.45
CA PHE A 263 11.77 4.54 -4.31
C PHE A 263 11.62 3.60 -5.51
N ALA A 264 10.48 3.65 -6.24
CA ALA A 264 10.31 2.91 -7.49
C ALA A 264 11.28 3.40 -8.57
N VAL A 265 11.43 4.71 -8.74
CA VAL A 265 12.41 5.29 -9.68
C VAL A 265 13.83 4.92 -9.25
N ILE A 266 14.17 5.06 -7.97
CA ILE A 266 15.49 4.65 -7.46
C ILE A 266 15.75 3.16 -7.72
N ALA A 267 14.75 2.30 -7.49
CA ALA A 267 14.87 0.87 -7.76
C ALA A 267 15.01 0.57 -9.26
N GLY A 268 14.33 1.31 -10.14
CA GLY A 268 14.50 1.24 -11.59
C GLY A 268 15.93 1.51 -12.01
N VAL A 269 16.54 2.57 -11.47
CA VAL A 269 17.95 2.89 -11.73
C VAL A 269 18.88 1.79 -11.22
N LEU A 270 18.68 1.30 -10.00
CA LEU A 270 19.60 0.35 -9.37
C LEU A 270 19.49 -1.07 -9.93
N PHE A 271 18.28 -1.53 -10.26
CA PHE A 271 18.00 -2.92 -10.61
C PHE A 271 17.61 -3.13 -12.08
N ALA A 272 17.06 -2.10 -12.74
CA ALA A 272 16.65 -2.17 -14.15
C ALA A 272 17.60 -1.41 -15.09
N GLY A 273 18.63 -0.72 -14.56
CA GLY A 273 19.59 0.07 -15.36
C GLY A 273 18.96 1.32 -15.98
N GLU A 274 17.83 1.80 -15.46
CA GLU A 274 17.17 3.02 -15.91
C GLU A 274 18.00 4.26 -15.52
N SER A 275 17.88 5.37 -16.27
CA SER A 275 18.53 6.63 -15.92
C SER A 275 17.51 7.66 -15.47
N MET A 276 17.80 8.39 -14.40
CA MET A 276 16.93 9.48 -13.94
C MET A 276 17.12 10.74 -14.78
N THR A 277 16.03 11.31 -15.21
CA THR A 277 16.02 12.65 -15.84
C THR A 277 16.07 13.76 -14.80
N GLY A 278 16.42 14.98 -15.21
CA GLY A 278 16.38 16.14 -14.31
C GLY A 278 14.97 16.43 -13.76
N PHE A 279 13.92 16.15 -14.54
CA PHE A 279 12.52 16.30 -14.11
C PHE A 279 12.14 15.31 -13.01
N GLU A 280 12.58 14.06 -13.12
CA GLU A 280 12.33 13.03 -12.11
C GLU A 280 13.04 13.36 -10.80
N ILE A 281 14.29 13.82 -10.85
CA ILE A 281 15.04 14.29 -9.67
C ILE A 281 14.30 15.46 -9.00
N PHE A 282 13.84 16.43 -9.79
CA PHE A 282 13.10 17.59 -9.29
C PHE A 282 11.77 17.17 -8.65
N GLY A 283 11.04 16.24 -9.27
CA GLY A 283 9.82 15.66 -8.73
C GLY A 283 10.04 14.97 -7.38
N CYS A 284 11.11 14.16 -7.27
CA CYS A 284 11.49 13.53 -6.01
C CYS A 284 11.71 14.55 -4.89
N VAL A 285 12.46 15.61 -5.14
CA VAL A 285 12.74 16.68 -4.16
C VAL A 285 11.45 17.34 -3.68
N ILE A 286 10.53 17.65 -4.61
CA ILE A 286 9.23 18.25 -4.26
C ILE A 286 8.39 17.31 -3.37
N ILE A 287 8.33 16.01 -3.71
CA ILE A 287 7.58 15.01 -2.93
C ILE A 287 8.15 14.91 -1.50
N PHE A 288 9.48 14.78 -1.38
CA PHE A 288 10.13 14.77 -0.07
C PHE A 288 9.84 16.03 0.75
N ALA A 289 9.88 17.21 0.11
CA ALA A 289 9.55 18.47 0.79
C ALA A 289 8.09 18.48 1.29
N ALA A 290 7.14 17.99 0.49
CA ALA A 290 5.73 17.88 0.89
C ALA A 290 5.56 16.93 2.10
N VAL A 291 6.22 15.78 2.08
CA VAL A 291 6.18 14.80 3.19
C VAL A 291 6.76 15.40 4.47
N ILE A 292 7.92 16.07 4.40
CA ILE A 292 8.53 16.73 5.57
C ILE A 292 7.60 17.82 6.12
N LEU A 293 7.04 18.64 5.25
CA LEU A 293 6.12 19.71 5.64
C LEU A 293 4.89 19.17 6.36
N ALA A 294 4.32 18.05 5.88
CA ALA A 294 3.16 17.41 6.49
C ALA A 294 3.45 16.85 7.89
N GLN A 295 4.70 16.51 8.21
CA GLN A 295 5.12 15.96 9.49
C GLN A 295 5.48 17.04 10.53
N LEU A 296 5.57 18.31 10.13
CA LEU A 296 5.90 19.39 11.07
C LEU A 296 4.82 19.50 12.15
N PRO A 297 5.24 19.58 13.45
CA PRO A 297 4.31 19.71 14.55
C PRO A 297 3.55 21.03 14.48
N THR A 298 2.28 21.00 14.84
CA THR A 298 1.47 22.22 14.99
C THR A 298 1.95 23.07 16.18
N LYS A 299 1.52 24.34 16.25
CA LYS A 299 1.81 25.20 17.42
C LYS A 299 1.34 24.56 18.72
N GLU A 300 0.19 23.88 18.72
CA GLU A 300 -0.36 23.20 19.89
C GLU A 300 0.45 21.95 20.30
N GLU A 301 1.01 21.23 19.34
CA GLU A 301 1.88 20.08 19.60
C GLU A 301 3.29 20.47 20.08
N ARG A 302 3.73 21.69 19.78
CA ARG A 302 5.02 22.26 20.29
C ARG A 302 4.94 22.76 21.73
N LEU A 303 3.73 23.01 22.23
CA LEU A 303 3.48 23.55 23.56
C LEU A 303 3.16 22.45 24.61
N LYS A 304 3.07 21.20 24.18
CA LYS A 304 2.94 19.99 25.01
C LYS A 304 4.26 19.23 25.11
#